data_0e245be615f484d53dae8292bd9d9dee
#
_entry.id   0e245be615f484d53dae8292bd9d9dee
#
_cell.length_a   1.000
_cell.length_b   1.000
_cell.length_c   1.000
_cell.angle_alpha   90.00
_cell.angle_beta   90.00
_cell.angle_gamma   90.00
#
_symmetry.space_group_name_H-M   'P 1'
#
loop_
_entity.id
_entity.type
_entity.pdbx_description
1 polymer ?
#
loop_
_entity_poly.entity_id
_entity_poly.type
_entity_poly.pdbx_seq_one_letter_code
_entity_poly.pdbx_strand_id
1 'polypeptide(L)'
;MQKVRGFPLALDRGYHPDSHMWVKLTAPGLVRIGMDPLGVEISGTLAELSLPAPGEVLTAGQPFGQLEAVKFVGPLSSPVSGTVLACNTAAAADPGLVERDPFGDGWLIEAELTGPGELDVLLSDPEEITAWYAASIVDYRSRGAIAQ
;
A
#
# COMPACT_ATOMS: atom_id res chain seq x y z
N MET A 1 -16.15 -1.76 -7.35
CA MET A 1 -14.71 -2.12 -7.36
C MET A 1 -14.50 -3.33 -8.26
N GLN A 2 -13.49 -3.28 -9.09
CA GLN A 2 -13.18 -4.32 -10.05
C GLN A 2 -12.41 -5.46 -9.39
N LYS A 3 -12.58 -6.68 -9.90
CA LYS A 3 -11.74 -7.83 -9.52
C LYS A 3 -10.87 -8.25 -10.68
N VAL A 4 -9.61 -8.55 -10.38
CA VAL A 4 -8.63 -9.04 -11.35
C VAL A 4 -8.13 -10.39 -10.83
N ARG A 5 -8.43 -11.46 -11.55
CA ARG A 5 -8.03 -12.84 -11.18
C ARG A 5 -8.36 -13.18 -9.73
N GLY A 6 -9.49 -12.69 -9.22
CA GLY A 6 -9.98 -12.95 -7.88
C GLY A 6 -9.60 -11.92 -6.83
N PHE A 7 -8.73 -10.96 -7.14
CA PHE A 7 -8.32 -9.92 -6.20
C PHE A 7 -9.01 -8.59 -6.51
N PRO A 8 -9.48 -7.86 -5.49
CA PRO A 8 -10.05 -6.54 -5.72
C PRO A 8 -8.98 -5.55 -6.16
N LEU A 9 -9.37 -4.63 -7.03
CA LEU A 9 -8.49 -3.58 -7.54
C LEU A 9 -9.25 -2.26 -7.66
N ALA A 10 -8.73 -1.21 -7.04
CA ALA A 10 -9.28 0.14 -7.14
C ALA A 10 -8.50 0.91 -8.20
N LEU A 11 -9.21 1.60 -9.11
CA LEU A 11 -8.59 2.33 -10.20
C LEU A 11 -8.60 3.84 -9.98
N ASP A 12 -9.02 4.30 -8.80
CA ASP A 12 -9.09 5.72 -8.43
C ASP A 12 -7.86 6.24 -7.70
N ARG A 13 -6.76 5.50 -7.78
CA ARG A 13 -5.51 5.81 -7.07
C ARG A 13 -4.29 5.34 -7.84
N GLY A 14 -3.11 5.79 -7.41
CA GLY A 14 -1.84 5.35 -7.97
C GLY A 14 -1.26 4.16 -7.22
N TYR A 15 -0.32 3.46 -7.85
CA TYR A 15 0.32 2.28 -7.28
C TYR A 15 1.83 2.33 -7.47
N HIS A 16 2.54 1.92 -6.43
CA HIS A 16 3.98 1.68 -6.52
C HIS A 16 4.17 0.17 -6.70
N PRO A 17 4.65 -0.29 -7.88
CA PRO A 17 4.65 -1.72 -8.21
C PRO A 17 5.46 -2.59 -7.26
N ASP A 18 6.66 -2.16 -6.90
CA ASP A 18 7.58 -2.99 -6.12
C ASP A 18 7.16 -3.14 -4.66
N SER A 19 6.57 -2.10 -4.08
CA SER A 19 6.19 -2.11 -2.67
C SER A 19 4.74 -2.53 -2.44
N HIS A 20 3.91 -2.61 -3.48
CA HIS A 20 2.47 -2.85 -3.39
C HIS A 20 1.76 -1.82 -2.50
N MET A 21 2.26 -0.59 -2.49
CA MET A 21 1.61 0.53 -1.81
C MET A 21 0.74 1.29 -2.80
N TRP A 22 -0.50 1.60 -2.41
CA TRP A 22 -1.35 2.50 -3.18
C TRP A 22 -1.28 3.91 -2.57
N VAL A 23 -1.49 4.91 -3.41
CA VAL A 23 -1.46 6.32 -3.02
C VAL A 23 -2.69 6.99 -3.61
N LYS A 24 -3.56 7.52 -2.75
CA LYS A 24 -4.78 8.19 -3.16
C LYS A 24 -4.74 9.66 -2.77
N LEU A 25 -4.91 10.54 -3.76
CA LEU A 25 -5.10 11.98 -3.49
C LEU A 25 -6.42 12.19 -2.76
N THR A 26 -6.36 12.87 -1.61
CA THR A 26 -7.54 13.26 -0.85
C THR A 26 -7.84 14.75 -1.02
N ALA A 27 -6.81 15.55 -1.34
CA ALA A 27 -6.88 16.95 -1.67
C ALA A 27 -5.57 17.31 -2.40
N PRO A 28 -5.44 18.52 -3.01
CA PRO A 28 -4.19 18.88 -3.66
C PRO A 28 -3.00 18.77 -2.70
N GLY A 29 -2.00 17.94 -3.09
CA GLY A 29 -0.81 17.70 -2.28
C GLY A 29 -1.00 16.81 -1.07
N LEU A 30 -2.21 16.34 -0.78
CA LEU A 30 -2.50 15.47 0.36
C LEU A 30 -2.86 14.08 -0.12
N VAL A 31 -2.27 13.07 0.50
CA VAL A 31 -2.48 11.67 0.10
C VAL A 31 -2.79 10.79 1.30
N ARG A 32 -3.45 9.68 0.98
CA ARG A 32 -3.62 8.55 1.88
C ARG A 32 -2.87 7.38 1.26
N ILE A 33 -2.16 6.60 2.06
CA ILE A 33 -1.29 5.52 1.60
C ILE A 33 -1.68 4.23 2.32
N GLY A 34 -1.71 3.13 1.58
CA GLY A 34 -2.00 1.82 2.14
C GLY A 34 -1.40 0.70 1.31
N MET A 35 -1.60 -0.53 1.77
CA MET A 35 -1.17 -1.73 1.04
C MET A 35 -2.28 -2.20 0.11
N ASP A 36 -1.91 -2.64 -1.10
CA ASP A 36 -2.89 -3.26 -1.98
C ASP A 36 -3.20 -4.70 -1.52
N PRO A 37 -4.32 -5.29 -1.97
CA PRO A 37 -4.71 -6.63 -1.52
C PRO A 37 -3.68 -7.72 -1.85
N LEU A 38 -2.93 -7.57 -2.93
CA LEU A 38 -1.91 -8.56 -3.28
C LEU A 38 -0.72 -8.49 -2.32
N GLY A 39 -0.30 -7.29 -1.93
CA GLY A 39 0.71 -7.09 -0.90
C GLY A 39 0.30 -7.69 0.43
N VAL A 40 -0.96 -7.53 0.80
CA VAL A 40 -1.52 -8.16 2.01
C VAL A 40 -1.46 -9.68 1.90
N GLU A 41 -1.89 -10.24 0.77
CA GLU A 41 -1.94 -11.70 0.57
C GLU A 41 -0.54 -12.33 0.61
N ILE A 42 0.46 -11.72 -0.02
CA ILE A 42 1.82 -12.28 -0.01
C ILE A 42 2.49 -12.15 1.36
N SER A 43 2.03 -11.22 2.20
CA SER A 43 2.53 -11.09 3.57
C SER A 43 1.94 -12.15 4.50
N GLY A 44 0.76 -12.64 4.21
CA GLY A 44 0.01 -13.55 5.07
C GLY A 44 -0.69 -12.81 6.19
N THR A 45 -1.14 -13.54 7.21
CA THR A 45 -1.86 -12.96 8.33
C THR A 45 -0.99 -11.93 9.05
N LEU A 46 -1.52 -10.72 9.22
CA LEU A 46 -0.80 -9.60 9.85
C LEU A 46 -0.90 -9.71 11.36
N ALA A 47 0.25 -9.63 12.04
CA ALA A 47 0.33 -9.77 13.49
C ALA A 47 0.60 -8.44 14.19
N GLU A 48 1.60 -7.69 13.72
CA GLU A 48 1.95 -6.39 14.30
C GLU A 48 2.25 -5.38 13.21
N LEU A 49 1.85 -4.14 13.45
CA LEU A 49 2.02 -3.03 12.52
C LEU A 49 2.48 -1.80 13.30
N SER A 50 3.68 -1.30 12.99
CA SER A 50 4.21 -0.08 13.57
C SER A 50 4.19 1.02 12.52
N LEU A 51 3.52 2.13 12.84
CA LEU A 51 3.33 3.26 11.95
C LEU A 51 4.03 4.51 12.48
N PRO A 52 4.45 5.43 11.59
CA PRO A 52 5.14 6.65 12.03
C PRO A 52 4.19 7.62 12.71
N ALA A 53 4.75 8.46 13.56
CA ALA A 53 4.00 9.53 14.20
C ALA A 53 3.80 10.73 13.25
N PRO A 54 2.75 11.53 13.47
CA PRO A 54 2.60 12.79 12.72
C PRO A 54 3.86 13.65 12.85
N GLY A 55 4.25 14.28 11.76
CA GLY A 55 5.45 15.11 11.68
C GLY A 55 6.70 14.38 11.21
N GLU A 56 6.70 13.06 11.19
CA GLU A 56 7.85 12.33 10.67
C GLU A 56 7.97 12.50 9.16
N VAL A 57 9.21 12.55 8.68
CA VAL A 57 9.52 12.77 7.26
C VAL A 57 9.51 11.42 6.53
N LEU A 58 8.83 11.40 5.37
CA LEU A 58 8.87 10.27 4.44
C LEU A 58 9.88 10.55 3.34
N THR A 59 10.66 9.54 2.98
CA THR A 59 11.56 9.59 1.83
C THR A 59 11.23 8.42 0.92
N ALA A 60 10.94 8.70 -0.35
CA ALA A 60 10.60 7.66 -1.33
C ALA A 60 11.65 6.56 -1.34
N GLY A 61 11.22 5.32 -1.26
CA GLY A 61 12.08 4.14 -1.23
C GLY A 61 12.65 3.79 0.14
N GLN A 62 12.43 4.63 1.16
CA GLN A 62 12.93 4.37 2.51
C GLN A 62 11.82 3.85 3.42
N PRO A 63 12.16 3.11 4.48
CA PRO A 63 11.18 2.60 5.43
C PRO A 63 10.39 3.71 6.11
N PHE A 64 9.07 3.52 6.26
CA PHE A 64 8.24 4.42 7.05
C PHE A 64 7.56 3.68 8.22
N GLY A 65 7.58 2.38 8.23
CA GLY A 65 6.96 1.56 9.26
C GLY A 65 7.52 0.16 9.24
N GLN A 66 6.96 -0.68 10.10
CA GLN A 66 7.39 -2.06 10.26
C GLN A 66 6.17 -2.96 10.26
N LEU A 67 6.26 -4.08 9.54
CA LEU A 67 5.22 -5.09 9.51
C LEU A 67 5.75 -6.43 10.00
N GLU A 68 5.01 -7.07 10.87
CA GLU A 68 5.24 -8.45 11.26
C GLU A 68 4.02 -9.28 10.88
N ALA A 69 4.21 -10.21 9.96
CA ALA A 69 3.18 -11.08 9.43
C ALA A 69 3.71 -12.51 9.31
N VAL A 70 2.84 -13.44 9.00
CA VAL A 70 3.22 -14.88 8.95
C VAL A 70 4.29 -15.15 7.90
N LYS A 71 4.21 -14.49 6.73
CA LYS A 71 5.14 -14.72 5.62
C LYS A 71 6.07 -13.55 5.34
N PHE A 72 6.01 -12.50 6.14
CA PHE A 72 6.86 -11.33 5.96
C PHE A 72 7.12 -10.63 7.29
N VAL A 73 8.38 -10.37 7.59
CA VAL A 73 8.79 -9.53 8.72
C VAL A 73 9.80 -8.54 8.18
N GLY A 74 9.48 -7.26 8.25
CA GLY A 74 10.40 -6.25 7.74
C GLY A 74 9.75 -4.88 7.58
N PRO A 75 10.51 -3.93 7.00
CA PRO A 75 10.04 -2.56 6.84
C PRO A 75 9.01 -2.42 5.74
N LEU A 76 8.16 -1.39 5.89
CA LEU A 76 7.27 -0.92 4.85
C LEU A 76 7.96 0.26 4.16
N SER A 77 8.12 0.19 2.84
CA SER A 77 8.81 1.22 2.07
C SER A 77 7.84 2.29 1.61
N SER A 78 8.22 3.56 1.79
CA SER A 78 7.39 4.67 1.35
C SER A 78 7.41 4.81 -0.18
N PRO A 79 6.25 4.91 -0.82
CA PRO A 79 6.20 5.13 -2.27
C PRO A 79 6.50 6.56 -2.69
N VAL A 80 6.43 7.51 -1.75
CA VAL A 80 6.57 8.95 -2.04
C VAL A 80 7.34 9.65 -0.91
N SER A 81 7.82 10.87 -1.19
CA SER A 81 8.42 11.74 -0.19
C SER A 81 7.42 12.77 0.30
N GLY A 82 7.45 13.05 1.59
CA GLY A 82 6.52 13.99 2.21
C GLY A 82 6.64 14.00 3.72
N THR A 83 5.59 14.49 4.37
CA THR A 83 5.51 14.56 5.84
C THR A 83 4.24 13.87 6.30
N VAL A 84 4.36 13.00 7.30
CA VAL A 84 3.22 12.30 7.87
C VAL A 84 2.30 13.29 8.58
N LEU A 85 1.02 13.26 8.25
CA LEU A 85 -0.02 14.07 8.89
C LEU A 85 -0.77 13.25 9.93
N ALA A 86 -1.00 11.97 9.65
CA ALA A 86 -1.73 11.08 10.54
C ALA A 86 -1.34 9.63 10.27
N CYS A 87 -1.38 8.80 11.29
CA CYS A 87 -1.30 7.35 11.14
C CYS A 87 -2.64 6.74 11.53
N ASN A 88 -2.93 5.57 10.95
CA ASN A 88 -4.18 4.87 11.26
C ASN A 88 -4.03 4.06 12.55
N THR A 89 -4.36 4.68 13.67
CA THR A 89 -4.25 4.03 14.98
C THR A 89 -5.15 2.81 15.12
N ALA A 90 -6.28 2.79 14.41
CA ALA A 90 -7.18 1.63 14.40
C ALA A 90 -6.52 0.42 13.74
N ALA A 91 -5.80 0.62 12.64
CA ALA A 91 -5.07 -0.44 11.97
C ALA A 91 -3.87 -0.92 12.81
N ALA A 92 -3.17 0.00 13.48
CA ALA A 92 -2.07 -0.37 14.37
C ALA A 92 -2.55 -1.21 15.56
N ALA A 93 -3.74 -0.88 16.09
CA ALA A 93 -4.35 -1.65 17.18
C ALA A 93 -4.93 -2.99 16.72
N ASP A 94 -5.39 -3.06 15.47
CA ASP A 94 -5.98 -4.26 14.88
C ASP A 94 -5.48 -4.41 13.43
N PRO A 95 -4.32 -5.02 13.23
CA PRO A 95 -3.77 -5.20 11.87
C PRO A 95 -4.69 -5.99 10.94
N GLY A 96 -5.60 -6.81 11.46
CA GLY A 96 -6.61 -7.50 10.66
C GLY A 96 -7.51 -6.55 9.87
N LEU A 97 -7.60 -5.29 10.29
CA LEU A 97 -8.35 -4.27 9.56
C LEU A 97 -7.75 -4.04 8.15
N VAL A 98 -6.44 -4.10 8.03
CA VAL A 98 -5.76 -3.98 6.75
C VAL A 98 -6.13 -5.15 5.83
N GLU A 99 -6.27 -6.36 6.39
CA GLU A 99 -6.67 -7.53 5.62
C GLU A 99 -8.13 -7.44 5.17
N ARG A 100 -9.01 -6.95 6.05
CA ARG A 100 -10.45 -6.91 5.77
C ARG A 100 -10.83 -5.81 4.79
N ASP A 101 -10.12 -4.67 4.83
CA ASP A 101 -10.48 -3.51 4.01
C ASP A 101 -9.24 -2.69 3.62
N PRO A 102 -8.35 -3.27 2.79
CA PRO A 102 -7.08 -2.62 2.47
C PRO A 102 -7.21 -1.30 1.71
N PHE A 103 -8.28 -1.09 0.95
CA PHE A 103 -8.51 0.15 0.20
C PHE A 103 -9.33 1.19 0.98
N GLY A 104 -9.97 0.80 2.06
CA GLY A 104 -10.80 1.68 2.85
C GLY A 104 -10.25 1.88 4.26
N ASP A 105 -10.94 1.33 5.26
CA ASP A 105 -10.61 1.53 6.67
C ASP A 105 -9.23 1.04 7.06
N GLY A 106 -8.62 0.16 6.26
CA GLY A 106 -7.27 -0.36 6.48
C GLY A 106 -6.14 0.47 5.90
N TRP A 107 -6.37 1.75 5.60
CA TRP A 107 -5.29 2.65 5.19
C TRP A 107 -4.20 2.74 6.28
N LEU A 108 -2.97 3.10 5.90
CA LEU A 108 -1.84 3.14 6.84
C LEU A 108 -1.52 4.54 7.34
N ILE A 109 -1.27 5.47 6.45
CA ILE A 109 -0.89 6.85 6.80
C ILE A 109 -1.55 7.86 5.87
N GLU A 110 -1.64 9.10 6.37
CA GLU A 110 -1.95 10.28 5.55
C GLU A 110 -0.73 11.18 5.56
N ALA A 111 -0.43 11.80 4.43
CA ALA A 111 0.79 12.59 4.27
C ALA A 111 0.57 13.79 3.36
N GLU A 112 1.40 14.81 3.57
CA GLU A 112 1.55 15.93 2.65
C GLU A 112 2.77 15.66 1.77
N LEU A 113 2.60 15.70 0.45
CA LEU A 113 3.69 15.45 -0.47
C LEU A 113 4.70 16.60 -0.46
N THR A 114 5.97 16.27 -0.65
CA THR A 114 7.04 17.28 -0.78
C THR A 114 6.80 18.15 -2.01
N GLY A 115 6.27 17.58 -3.10
CA GLY A 115 5.97 18.31 -4.31
C GLY A 115 5.12 17.48 -5.26
N PRO A 116 4.57 18.11 -6.34
CA PRO A 116 3.66 17.42 -7.27
C PRO A 116 4.35 16.30 -8.06
N GLY A 117 5.66 16.36 -8.25
CA GLY A 117 6.42 15.33 -8.97
C GLY A 117 6.48 13.99 -8.26
N GLU A 118 6.12 13.93 -6.96
CA GLU A 118 6.13 12.69 -6.21
C GLU A 118 5.18 11.63 -6.77
N LEU A 119 4.11 12.06 -7.45
CA LEU A 119 3.14 11.14 -8.05
C LEU A 119 3.60 10.57 -9.39
N ASP A 120 4.61 11.15 -10.01
CA ASP A 120 5.03 10.77 -11.37
C ASP A 120 5.64 9.36 -11.44
N VAL A 121 6.14 8.85 -10.32
CA VAL A 121 6.75 7.51 -10.24
C VAL A 121 5.71 6.40 -10.08
N LEU A 122 4.45 6.75 -9.89
CA LEU A 122 3.39 5.78 -9.64
C LEU A 122 2.70 5.38 -10.95
N LEU A 123 2.22 4.14 -11.00
CA LEU A 123 1.29 3.74 -12.04
C LEU A 123 -0.04 4.43 -11.76
N SER A 124 -0.56 5.17 -12.72
CA SER A 124 -1.82 5.91 -12.57
C SER A 124 -2.82 5.64 -13.70
N ASP A 125 -2.35 5.13 -14.84
CA ASP A 125 -3.23 4.77 -15.93
C ASP A 125 -3.99 3.47 -15.62
N PRO A 126 -5.33 3.46 -15.70
CA PRO A 126 -6.12 2.26 -15.36
C PRO A 126 -5.73 1.00 -16.12
N GLU A 127 -5.40 1.12 -17.40
CA GLU A 127 -4.99 -0.05 -18.20
C GLU A 127 -3.63 -0.59 -17.75
N GLU A 128 -2.68 0.30 -17.46
CA GLU A 128 -1.35 -0.09 -16.97
C GLU A 128 -1.44 -0.71 -15.57
N ILE A 129 -2.27 -0.14 -14.70
CA ILE A 129 -2.48 -0.69 -13.35
C ILE A 129 -3.07 -2.10 -13.46
N THR A 130 -4.09 -2.28 -14.28
CA THR A 130 -4.75 -3.58 -14.46
C THR A 130 -3.79 -4.63 -15.02
N ALA A 131 -3.00 -4.26 -16.03
CA ALA A 131 -2.02 -5.17 -16.63
C ALA A 131 -0.93 -5.56 -15.65
N TRP A 132 -0.38 -4.60 -14.91
CA TRP A 132 0.62 -4.87 -13.88
C TRP A 132 0.09 -5.78 -12.79
N TYR A 133 -1.13 -5.50 -12.31
CA TYR A 133 -1.73 -6.28 -11.23
C TYR A 133 -1.99 -7.72 -11.66
N ALA A 134 -2.55 -7.92 -12.85
CA ALA A 134 -2.79 -9.25 -13.41
C ALA A 134 -1.49 -10.05 -13.58
N ALA A 135 -0.45 -9.41 -14.11
CA ALA A 135 0.85 -10.06 -14.29
C ALA A 135 1.49 -10.42 -12.95
N SER A 136 1.36 -9.55 -11.95
CA SER A 136 1.87 -9.80 -10.60
C SER A 136 1.19 -11.01 -9.97
N ILE A 137 -0.12 -11.13 -10.11
CA ILE A 137 -0.89 -12.28 -9.58
C ILE A 137 -0.40 -13.57 -10.23
N VAL A 138 -0.24 -13.59 -11.54
CA VAL A 138 0.26 -14.77 -12.27
C VAL A 138 1.64 -15.16 -11.76
N ASP A 139 2.54 -14.19 -11.60
CA ASP A 139 3.90 -14.42 -11.13
C ASP A 139 3.92 -14.99 -9.71
N TYR A 140 3.19 -14.39 -8.78
CA TYR A 140 3.15 -14.88 -7.40
C TYR A 140 2.53 -16.28 -7.30
N ARG A 141 1.49 -16.57 -8.09
CA ARG A 141 0.91 -17.92 -8.14
C ARG A 141 1.91 -18.95 -8.66
N SER A 142 2.65 -18.61 -9.71
CA SER A 142 3.65 -19.51 -10.29
C SER A 142 4.78 -19.82 -9.31
N ARG A 143 5.08 -18.88 -8.41
CA ARG A 143 6.12 -19.06 -7.39
C ARG A 143 5.60 -19.66 -6.08
N GLY A 144 4.30 -19.94 -5.99
CA GLY A 144 3.69 -20.47 -4.78
C GLY A 144 3.54 -19.45 -3.64
N ALA A 145 3.70 -18.14 -3.92
CA ALA A 145 3.57 -17.10 -2.91
C ALA A 145 2.12 -16.83 -2.52
N ILE A 146 1.19 -17.14 -3.39
CA ILE A 146 -0.26 -17.08 -3.14
C ILE A 146 -0.92 -18.34 -3.67
N ALA A 147 -2.16 -18.62 -3.23
CA ALA A 147 -2.89 -19.81 -3.65
C ALA A 147 -3.19 -19.80 -5.15
N GLN A 148 -3.23 -20.99 -5.73
CA GLN A 148 -3.51 -21.18 -7.16
C GLN A 148 -4.95 -20.78 -7.53
#